data_f52292f994a694ab01948b9e4aa4a23e
#
_entry.id   f52292f994a694ab01948b9e4aa4a23e
#
_cell.length_a   1.000
_cell.length_b   1.000
_cell.length_c   1.000
_cell.angle_alpha   90.00
_cell.angle_beta   90.00
_cell.angle_gamma   90.00
#
_symmetry.space_group_name_H-M   'P 1'
#
loop_
_entity.id
_entity.type
_entity.pdbx_description
1 polymer ?
#
loop_
_entity_poly.entity_id
_entity_poly.type
_entity_poly.pdbx_seq_one_letter_code
_entity_poly.pdbx_strand_id
1 'polypeptide(L)'
;MRIQEVIKKTGLSRRTVYYYIDQKMISPVVDEHNGYHDFSEADIQKLFIIRKLREAGLSLADIRAILHKPRTTPFYLHKQLNALQSQMLTIQQTISEMDRLSGQLPVCQSLEQLAGMLADTDFCPEDPTRNQMESRDARLLAQYLWMAYLDTPVTEYQQFLWQKITQHTIEHAGTDLKMMSRYLQYISPEQIDATNINQYLRNQKIISLTEEDYPGFMEELKVSLLAFAADPVQQEKWRLLYQPVIHPTALFCVSVSGWMREFHPAYRRYYENTHTDRKSTRLNCSH
;
A
#
# COMPACT_ATOMS: atom_id res chain seq x y z
N MET A 1 -28.14 16.49 10.12
CA MET A 1 -27.63 17.51 11.08
C MET A 1 -27.24 18.77 10.35
N ARG A 2 -27.40 19.94 10.97
CA ARG A 2 -27.01 21.22 10.37
C ARG A 2 -25.51 21.52 10.57
N ILE A 3 -24.93 22.33 9.70
CA ILE A 3 -23.48 22.65 9.69
C ILE A 3 -22.91 23.12 11.04
N GLN A 4 -23.69 23.83 11.86
CA GLN A 4 -23.24 24.28 13.17
C GLN A 4 -22.99 23.12 14.14
N GLU A 5 -23.85 22.10 14.11
CA GLU A 5 -23.69 20.87 14.92
C GLU A 5 -22.48 20.07 14.44
N VAL A 6 -22.27 20.01 13.10
CA VAL A 6 -21.10 19.36 12.49
C VAL A 6 -19.80 20.00 12.97
N ILE A 7 -19.72 21.33 12.92
CA ILE A 7 -18.56 22.09 13.41
C ILE A 7 -18.31 21.79 14.90
N LYS A 8 -19.36 21.79 15.72
CA LYS A 8 -19.23 21.50 17.15
C LYS A 8 -18.75 20.07 17.42
N LYS A 9 -19.28 19.08 16.67
CA LYS A 9 -18.92 17.66 16.83
C LYS A 9 -17.54 17.34 16.30
N THR A 10 -17.16 17.90 15.15
CA THR A 10 -15.91 17.55 14.46
C THR A 10 -14.75 18.47 14.82
N GLY A 11 -15.01 19.67 15.34
CA GLY A 11 -13.99 20.70 15.58
C GLY A 11 -13.39 21.29 14.32
N LEU A 12 -13.98 21.04 13.16
CA LEU A 12 -13.54 21.60 11.87
C LEU A 12 -14.19 22.97 11.63
N SER A 13 -13.51 23.85 10.90
CA SER A 13 -14.10 25.10 10.46
C SER A 13 -15.18 24.88 9.39
N ARG A 14 -16.16 25.80 9.28
CA ARG A 14 -17.14 25.77 8.19
C ARG A 14 -16.46 25.66 6.81
N ARG A 15 -15.43 26.46 6.57
CA ARG A 15 -14.66 26.46 5.32
C ARG A 15 -14.03 25.09 5.04
N THR A 16 -13.49 24.44 6.04
CA THR A 16 -12.87 23.12 5.92
C THR A 16 -13.90 22.03 5.57
N VAL A 17 -15.11 22.09 6.17
CA VAL A 17 -16.19 21.14 5.87
C VAL A 17 -16.63 21.30 4.41
N TYR A 18 -16.88 22.54 3.94
CA TYR A 18 -17.24 22.77 2.55
C TYR A 18 -16.13 22.37 1.58
N TYR A 19 -14.87 22.61 1.92
CA TYR A 19 -13.75 22.13 1.14
C TYR A 19 -13.77 20.60 0.95
N TYR A 20 -14.13 19.83 1.99
CA TYR A 20 -14.24 18.37 1.86
C TYR A 20 -15.47 17.92 1.05
N ILE A 21 -16.54 18.72 1.01
CA ILE A 21 -17.67 18.51 0.08
C ILE A 21 -17.19 18.71 -1.36
N ASP A 22 -16.52 19.82 -1.64
CA ASP A 22 -15.98 20.15 -2.98
C ASP A 22 -14.98 19.10 -3.46
N GLN A 23 -14.18 18.56 -2.55
CA GLN A 23 -13.25 17.46 -2.82
C GLN A 23 -13.94 16.09 -2.93
N LYS A 24 -15.28 16.02 -2.81
CA LYS A 24 -16.07 14.76 -2.85
C LYS A 24 -15.64 13.72 -1.80
N MET A 25 -15.11 14.18 -0.67
CA MET A 25 -14.74 13.31 0.46
C MET A 25 -15.96 12.91 1.28
N ILE A 26 -16.96 13.79 1.32
CA ILE A 26 -18.30 13.56 1.89
C ILE A 26 -19.35 14.09 0.92
N SER A 27 -20.57 13.57 1.00
CA SER A 27 -21.67 13.92 0.11
C SER A 27 -22.96 14.08 0.91
N PRO A 28 -23.10 15.16 1.71
CA PRO A 28 -24.32 15.41 2.47
C PRO A 28 -25.49 15.67 1.52
N VAL A 29 -26.69 15.31 1.97
CA VAL A 29 -27.93 15.53 1.22
C VAL A 29 -28.21 17.04 1.19
N VAL A 30 -28.56 17.57 0.03
CA VAL A 30 -29.03 18.97 -0.12
C VAL A 30 -30.54 18.98 0.02
N ASP A 31 -31.06 19.77 0.94
CA ASP A 31 -32.48 20.00 1.12
C ASP A 31 -33.01 20.87 -0.06
N GLU A 32 -33.85 20.28 -0.89
CA GLU A 32 -34.38 20.89 -2.11
C GLU A 32 -35.21 22.19 -1.85
N HIS A 33 -35.76 22.33 -0.64
CA HIS A 33 -36.62 23.50 -0.32
C HIS A 33 -35.82 24.73 0.11
N ASN A 34 -34.65 24.54 0.72
CA ASN A 34 -33.88 25.63 1.30
C ASN A 34 -32.38 25.66 0.90
N GLY A 35 -31.92 24.67 0.12
CA GLY A 35 -30.55 24.61 -0.38
C GLY A 35 -29.51 24.30 0.70
N TYR A 36 -29.91 23.96 1.95
CA TYR A 36 -28.97 23.64 3.02
C TYR A 36 -28.53 22.18 2.98
N HIS A 37 -27.26 21.95 3.31
CA HIS A 37 -26.72 20.61 3.49
C HIS A 37 -27.24 19.97 4.79
N ASP A 38 -27.76 18.77 4.67
CA ASP A 38 -28.12 17.91 5.79
C ASP A 38 -27.11 16.75 5.90
N PHE A 39 -26.36 16.75 7.03
CA PHE A 39 -25.27 15.81 7.25
C PHE A 39 -25.76 14.57 8.02
N SER A 40 -25.44 13.41 7.52
CA SER A 40 -25.66 12.13 8.19
C SER A 40 -24.61 11.87 9.28
N GLU A 41 -24.89 10.91 10.16
CA GLU A 41 -23.87 10.44 11.13
C GLU A 41 -22.65 9.83 10.44
N ALA A 42 -22.85 9.17 9.29
CA ALA A 42 -21.76 8.66 8.46
C ALA A 42 -20.85 9.77 7.94
N ASP A 43 -21.40 10.94 7.58
CA ASP A 43 -20.59 12.11 7.17
C ASP A 43 -19.76 12.64 8.33
N ILE A 44 -20.33 12.65 9.56
CA ILE A 44 -19.59 13.03 10.76
C ILE A 44 -18.43 12.08 11.04
N GLN A 45 -18.66 10.77 10.94
CA GLN A 45 -17.61 9.76 11.10
C GLN A 45 -16.50 9.94 10.07
N LYS A 46 -16.84 10.16 8.80
CA LYS A 46 -15.86 10.45 7.74
C LYS A 46 -15.06 11.71 8.04
N LEU A 47 -15.71 12.81 8.42
CA LEU A 47 -15.04 14.07 8.77
C LEU A 47 -14.08 13.88 9.96
N PHE A 48 -14.46 13.11 10.96
CA PHE A 48 -13.60 12.78 12.10
C PHE A 48 -12.36 12.00 11.65
N ILE A 49 -12.54 10.97 10.82
CA ILE A 49 -11.43 10.17 10.26
C ILE A 49 -10.50 11.06 9.43
N ILE A 50 -11.06 11.87 8.52
CA ILE A 50 -10.29 12.80 7.69
C ILE A 50 -9.44 13.71 8.58
N ARG A 51 -10.05 14.33 9.59
CA ARG A 51 -9.35 15.21 10.53
C ARG A 51 -8.17 14.49 11.18
N LYS A 52 -8.39 13.32 11.77
CA LYS A 52 -7.37 12.56 12.48
C LYS A 52 -6.20 12.13 11.56
N LEU A 53 -6.51 11.68 10.37
CA LEU A 53 -5.48 11.27 9.42
C LEU A 53 -4.73 12.49 8.83
N ARG A 54 -5.39 13.65 8.69
CA ARG A 54 -4.72 14.91 8.32
C ARG A 54 -3.81 15.42 9.42
N GLU A 55 -4.23 15.33 10.68
CA GLU A 55 -3.38 15.64 11.85
C GLU A 55 -2.12 14.75 11.88
N ALA A 56 -2.21 13.50 11.41
CA ALA A 56 -1.06 12.60 11.24
C ALA A 56 -0.24 12.86 9.96
N GLY A 57 -0.59 13.85 9.14
CA GLY A 57 0.16 14.26 7.95
C GLY A 57 -0.17 13.49 6.67
N LEU A 58 -1.18 12.61 6.65
CA LEU A 58 -1.55 11.89 5.43
C LEU A 58 -2.08 12.84 4.36
N SER A 59 -1.80 12.51 3.09
CA SER A 59 -2.35 13.24 1.95
C SER A 59 -3.87 13.02 1.81
N LEU A 60 -4.57 13.94 1.14
CA LEU A 60 -6.01 13.73 0.84
C LEU A 60 -6.26 12.53 -0.06
N ALA A 61 -5.33 12.22 -0.95
CA ALA A 61 -5.40 11.05 -1.82
C ALA A 61 -5.33 9.74 -0.99
N ASP A 62 -4.37 9.64 -0.07
CA ASP A 62 -4.24 8.49 0.84
C ASP A 62 -5.49 8.33 1.72
N ILE A 63 -6.01 9.45 2.26
CA ILE A 63 -7.23 9.43 3.08
C ILE A 63 -8.45 9.00 2.26
N ARG A 64 -8.57 9.45 1.02
CA ARG A 64 -9.66 9.01 0.12
C ARG A 64 -9.61 7.51 -0.10
N ALA A 65 -8.43 6.95 -0.36
CA ALA A 65 -8.23 5.52 -0.52
C ALA A 65 -8.63 4.75 0.76
N ILE A 66 -8.25 5.25 1.95
CA ILE A 66 -8.65 4.67 3.23
C ILE A 66 -10.18 4.70 3.43
N LEU A 67 -10.84 5.82 3.11
CA LEU A 67 -12.29 5.93 3.25
C LEU A 67 -13.05 4.99 2.32
N HIS A 68 -12.53 4.77 1.10
CA HIS A 68 -13.10 3.79 0.17
C HIS A 68 -12.87 2.34 0.63
N LYS A 69 -11.71 2.07 1.24
CA LYS A 69 -11.30 0.72 1.61
C LYS A 69 -10.54 0.72 2.93
N PRO A 70 -11.24 0.74 4.08
CA PRO A 70 -10.63 0.89 5.41
C PRO A 70 -9.53 -0.12 5.73
N ARG A 71 -9.57 -1.32 5.14
CA ARG A 71 -8.52 -2.34 5.31
C ARG A 71 -7.15 -1.92 4.77
N THR A 72 -7.08 -0.88 3.91
CA THR A 72 -5.80 -0.35 3.42
C THR A 72 -5.12 0.60 4.42
N THR A 73 -5.78 0.93 5.52
CA THR A 73 -5.27 1.85 6.54
C THR A 73 -3.85 1.52 7.01
N PRO A 74 -3.50 0.26 7.35
CA PRO A 74 -2.14 -0.07 7.81
C PRO A 74 -1.06 0.28 6.79
N PHE A 75 -1.34 0.06 5.50
CA PHE A 75 -0.41 0.40 4.42
C PHE A 75 -0.11 1.91 4.39
N TYR A 76 -1.14 2.76 4.39
CA TYR A 76 -0.94 4.21 4.31
C TYR A 76 -0.34 4.80 5.58
N LEU A 77 -0.64 4.24 6.76
CA LEU A 77 0.01 4.62 7.99
C LEU A 77 1.50 4.27 7.98
N HIS A 78 1.88 3.09 7.50
CA HIS A 78 3.29 2.72 7.36
C HIS A 78 4.02 3.58 6.34
N LYS A 79 3.39 3.88 5.21
CA LYS A 79 3.93 4.80 4.20
C LYS A 79 4.25 6.16 4.83
N GLN A 80 3.31 6.73 5.59
CA GLN A 80 3.50 8.01 6.28
C GLN A 80 4.58 7.92 7.37
N LEU A 81 4.58 6.84 8.15
CA LEU A 81 5.60 6.60 9.17
C LEU A 81 7.00 6.56 8.56
N ASN A 82 7.19 5.85 7.45
CA ASN A 82 8.46 5.79 6.75
C ASN A 82 8.91 7.18 6.26
N ALA A 83 7.99 7.96 5.69
CA ALA A 83 8.28 9.32 5.24
C ALA A 83 8.73 10.22 6.41
N LEU A 84 8.03 10.18 7.54
CA LEU A 84 8.38 10.96 8.73
C LEU A 84 9.74 10.53 9.32
N GLN A 85 10.02 9.24 9.34
CA GLN A 85 11.31 8.73 9.84
C GLN A 85 12.47 9.13 8.93
N SER A 86 12.26 9.13 7.61
CA SER A 86 13.25 9.60 6.63
C SER A 86 13.52 11.10 6.83
N GLN A 87 12.46 11.91 6.99
CA GLN A 87 12.60 13.34 7.29
C GLN A 87 13.36 13.58 8.61
N MET A 88 13.07 12.81 9.65
CA MET A 88 13.75 12.91 10.94
C MET A 88 15.26 12.65 10.80
N LEU A 89 15.65 11.64 10.04
CA LEU A 89 17.05 11.33 9.80
C LEU A 89 17.76 12.46 9.05
N THR A 90 17.15 12.98 7.99
CA THR A 90 17.70 14.13 7.24
C THR A 90 17.86 15.34 8.16
N ILE A 91 16.89 15.64 9.02
CA ILE A 91 16.98 16.73 9.97
C ILE A 91 18.13 16.49 10.98
N GLN A 92 18.26 15.27 11.53
CA GLN A 92 19.34 14.93 12.45
C GLN A 92 20.72 15.11 11.82
N GLN A 93 20.89 14.68 10.57
CA GLN A 93 22.12 14.87 9.80
C GLN A 93 22.42 16.34 9.57
N THR A 94 21.41 17.11 9.13
CA THR A 94 21.55 18.56 8.94
C THR A 94 21.97 19.26 10.24
N ILE A 95 21.38 18.88 11.40
CA ILE A 95 21.76 19.42 12.72
C ILE A 95 23.24 19.09 13.02
N SER A 96 23.66 17.84 12.83
CA SER A 96 25.04 17.42 13.07
C SER A 96 26.03 18.20 12.23
N GLU A 97 25.72 18.43 10.94
CA GLU A 97 26.60 19.24 10.07
C GLU A 97 26.60 20.73 10.47
N MET A 98 25.47 21.28 10.89
CA MET A 98 25.40 22.65 11.41
C MET A 98 26.20 22.79 12.69
N ASP A 99 26.14 21.83 13.62
CA ASP A 99 26.91 21.84 14.85
C ASP A 99 28.42 21.76 14.55
N ARG A 100 28.84 20.91 13.61
CA ARG A 100 30.22 20.81 13.14
C ARG A 100 30.72 22.14 12.57
N LEU A 101 29.95 22.75 11.68
CA LEU A 101 30.29 24.05 11.10
C LEU A 101 30.32 25.16 12.16
N SER A 102 29.36 25.21 13.07
CA SER A 102 29.28 26.19 14.14
C SER A 102 30.53 26.15 15.03
N GLY A 103 31.04 24.94 15.32
CA GLY A 103 32.29 24.77 16.06
C GLY A 103 33.54 25.30 15.34
N GLN A 104 33.50 25.40 14.01
CA GLN A 104 34.61 25.86 13.17
C GLN A 104 34.50 27.35 12.77
N LEU A 105 33.30 27.91 12.71
CA LEU A 105 33.02 29.29 12.27
C LEU A 105 33.79 30.40 13.02
N PRO A 106 34.05 30.32 14.33
CA PRO A 106 34.81 31.34 15.05
C PRO A 106 36.26 31.53 14.48
N VAL A 107 36.77 30.55 13.76
CA VAL A 107 38.11 30.56 13.15
C VAL A 107 38.09 31.07 11.70
N CYS A 108 36.87 31.19 11.10
CA CYS A 108 36.70 31.59 9.71
C CYS A 108 36.80 33.14 9.56
N GLN A 109 37.89 33.64 8.96
CA GLN A 109 38.13 35.08 8.83
C GLN A 109 37.93 35.62 7.41
N SER A 110 37.64 34.76 6.41
CA SER A 110 37.40 35.15 5.04
C SER A 110 36.32 34.34 4.34
N LEU A 111 35.75 34.91 3.28
CA LEU A 111 34.76 34.18 2.44
C LEU A 111 35.38 32.97 1.73
N GLU A 112 36.67 33.03 1.42
CA GLU A 112 37.39 31.91 0.79
C GLU A 112 37.53 30.74 1.73
N GLN A 113 37.85 30.98 3.00
CA GLN A 113 37.87 29.96 4.05
C GLN A 113 36.45 29.37 4.29
N LEU A 114 35.41 30.22 4.32
CA LEU A 114 34.03 29.77 4.45
C LEU A 114 33.65 28.90 3.25
N ALA A 115 33.97 29.31 2.03
CA ALA A 115 33.67 28.52 0.84
C ALA A 115 34.36 27.15 0.85
N GLY A 116 35.63 27.10 1.30
CA GLY A 116 36.35 25.84 1.48
C GLY A 116 35.69 24.92 2.52
N MET A 117 35.30 25.48 3.66
CA MET A 117 34.60 24.69 4.70
C MET A 117 33.25 24.15 4.22
N LEU A 118 32.50 24.94 3.45
CA LEU A 118 31.22 24.52 2.88
C LEU A 118 31.35 23.51 1.74
N ALA A 119 32.47 23.55 0.99
CA ALA A 119 32.70 22.60 -0.09
C ALA A 119 32.81 21.14 0.40
N ASP A 120 33.35 20.96 1.62
CA ASP A 120 33.47 19.65 2.27
C ASP A 120 32.24 19.25 3.08
N THR A 121 31.18 20.05 3.02
CA THR A 121 29.96 19.83 3.81
C THR A 121 28.85 19.28 2.92
N ASP A 122 28.36 18.10 3.23
CA ASP A 122 27.19 17.52 2.59
C ASP A 122 25.98 17.60 3.54
N PHE A 123 25.09 18.56 3.29
CA PHE A 123 23.83 18.69 4.04
C PHE A 123 22.78 17.66 3.63
N CYS A 124 23.03 16.88 2.59
CA CYS A 124 22.16 15.80 2.13
C CYS A 124 23.00 14.53 1.85
N PRO A 125 23.68 13.97 2.88
CA PRO A 125 24.52 12.80 2.69
C PRO A 125 23.73 11.63 2.11
N GLU A 126 24.36 10.88 1.21
CA GLU A 126 23.84 9.60 0.78
C GLU A 126 23.60 8.72 2.01
N ASP A 127 22.37 8.31 2.19
CA ASP A 127 21.75 7.74 3.38
C ASP A 127 22.52 6.54 3.98
N PRO A 128 23.18 6.68 5.16
CA PRO A 128 23.78 5.52 5.85
C PRO A 128 22.72 4.54 6.38
N THR A 129 21.44 4.88 6.29
CA THR A 129 20.31 4.06 6.73
C THR A 129 19.69 3.24 5.60
N ARG A 130 20.38 3.09 4.46
CA ARG A 130 19.93 2.30 3.32
C ARG A 130 19.40 0.92 3.77
N ASN A 131 20.10 0.26 4.70
CA ASN A 131 19.68 -1.02 5.26
C ASN A 131 18.40 -0.92 6.14
N GLN A 132 18.17 0.23 6.81
CA GLN A 132 16.95 0.44 7.60
C GLN A 132 15.76 0.82 6.70
N MET A 133 15.98 1.56 5.61
CA MET A 133 14.96 1.82 4.60
C MET A 133 14.55 0.53 3.89
N GLU A 134 15.49 -0.33 3.50
CA GLU A 134 15.20 -1.63 2.89
C GLU A 134 14.28 -2.49 3.78
N SER A 135 14.51 -2.51 5.10
CA SER A 135 13.65 -3.21 6.06
C SER A 135 12.24 -2.62 6.18
N ARG A 136 12.08 -1.29 6.03
CA ARG A 136 10.77 -0.60 6.09
C ARG A 136 9.99 -0.78 4.80
N ASP A 137 10.65 -0.62 3.68
CA ASP A 137 10.07 -0.84 2.35
C ASP A 137 9.62 -2.29 2.19
N ALA A 138 10.36 -3.24 2.76
CA ALA A 138 10.00 -4.65 2.76
C ALA A 138 8.73 -4.93 3.56
N ARG A 139 8.47 -4.23 4.68
CA ARG A 139 7.20 -4.35 5.43
C ARG A 139 6.02 -3.80 4.64
N LEU A 140 6.21 -2.67 3.96
CA LEU A 140 5.20 -2.12 3.05
C LEU A 140 4.91 -3.10 1.91
N LEU A 141 5.95 -3.69 1.35
CA LEU A 141 5.84 -4.68 0.30
C LEU A 141 5.08 -5.92 0.76
N ALA A 142 5.39 -6.47 1.95
CA ALA A 142 4.64 -7.59 2.51
C ALA A 142 3.16 -7.24 2.69
N GLN A 143 2.85 -6.06 3.22
CA GLN A 143 1.47 -5.60 3.36
C GLN A 143 0.77 -5.45 2.00
N TYR A 144 1.44 -4.91 1.00
CA TYR A 144 0.89 -4.76 -0.33
C TYR A 144 0.56 -6.11 -0.98
N LEU A 145 1.49 -7.06 -0.96
CA LEU A 145 1.32 -8.37 -1.58
C LEU A 145 0.17 -9.17 -0.96
N TRP A 146 -0.04 -9.03 0.35
CA TRP A 146 -0.98 -9.86 1.11
C TRP A 146 -2.20 -9.10 1.63
N MET A 147 -2.39 -7.84 1.24
CA MET A 147 -3.47 -6.97 1.73
C MET A 147 -4.87 -7.59 1.59
N ALA A 148 -5.10 -8.41 0.56
CA ALA A 148 -6.36 -9.10 0.35
C ALA A 148 -6.72 -10.11 1.47
N TYR A 149 -5.74 -10.49 2.30
CA TYR A 149 -5.86 -11.50 3.36
C TYR A 149 -5.55 -10.96 4.75
N LEU A 150 -5.45 -9.64 4.94
CA LEU A 150 -5.12 -9.00 6.23
C LEU A 150 -6.35 -8.44 6.96
N ASP A 151 -7.55 -8.88 6.62
CA ASP A 151 -8.82 -8.36 7.14
C ASP A 151 -9.43 -9.18 8.30
N THR A 152 -8.81 -10.29 8.68
CA THR A 152 -9.29 -11.17 9.75
C THR A 152 -8.63 -10.87 11.10
N PRO A 153 -9.33 -11.15 12.23
CA PRO A 153 -8.71 -11.14 13.56
C PRO A 153 -7.48 -12.06 13.59
N VAL A 154 -6.36 -11.55 14.09
CA VAL A 154 -5.08 -12.25 14.05
C VAL A 154 -4.86 -12.95 15.39
N THR A 155 -4.79 -14.29 15.39
CA THR A 155 -4.37 -15.09 16.55
C THR A 155 -2.87 -14.96 16.79
N GLU A 156 -2.37 -15.37 17.98
CA GLU A 156 -0.92 -15.37 18.28
C GLU A 156 -0.12 -16.19 17.26
N TYR A 157 -0.66 -17.35 16.84
CA TYR A 157 -0.03 -18.17 15.83
C TYR A 157 0.02 -17.48 14.45
N GLN A 158 -1.06 -16.80 14.07
CA GLN A 158 -1.07 -16.00 12.85
C GLN A 158 -0.10 -14.81 12.92
N GLN A 159 0.05 -14.18 14.09
CA GLN A 159 1.05 -13.14 14.29
C GLN A 159 2.48 -13.69 14.09
N PHE A 160 2.76 -14.85 14.62
CA PHE A 160 4.04 -15.53 14.41
C PHE A 160 4.29 -15.85 12.92
N LEU A 161 3.29 -16.38 12.21
CA LEU A 161 3.39 -16.64 10.77
C LEU A 161 3.60 -15.34 9.98
N TRP A 162 2.88 -14.28 10.35
CA TRP A 162 3.04 -12.97 9.72
C TRP A 162 4.44 -12.38 9.94
N GLN A 163 5.01 -12.53 11.12
CA GLN A 163 6.39 -12.14 11.40
C GLN A 163 7.38 -12.91 10.50
N LYS A 164 7.19 -14.23 10.33
CA LYS A 164 8.02 -15.02 9.41
C LYS A 164 7.93 -14.54 7.96
N ILE A 165 6.71 -14.30 7.47
CA ILE A 165 6.48 -13.80 6.11
C ILE A 165 7.14 -12.43 5.92
N THR A 166 6.99 -11.54 6.90
CA THR A 166 7.60 -10.21 6.87
C THR A 166 9.12 -10.29 6.91
N GLN A 167 9.69 -11.12 7.77
CA GLN A 167 11.13 -11.33 7.86
C GLN A 167 11.72 -11.88 6.55
N HIS A 168 11.06 -12.86 5.96
CA HIS A 168 11.46 -13.41 4.67
C HIS A 168 11.36 -12.36 3.55
N THR A 169 10.35 -11.47 3.59
CA THR A 169 10.24 -10.35 2.66
C THR A 169 11.41 -9.38 2.81
N ILE A 170 11.84 -9.08 4.04
CA ILE A 170 13.01 -8.22 4.32
C ILE A 170 14.29 -8.82 3.70
N GLU A 171 14.50 -10.12 3.85
CA GLU A 171 15.67 -10.81 3.32
C GLU A 171 15.74 -10.77 1.78
N HIS A 172 14.59 -10.72 1.10
CA HIS A 172 14.50 -10.71 -0.37
C HIS A 172 14.25 -9.32 -0.99
N ALA A 173 14.00 -8.30 -0.16
CA ALA A 173 13.67 -6.95 -0.64
C ALA A 173 14.80 -6.31 -1.48
N GLY A 174 16.05 -6.56 -1.10
CA GLY A 174 17.23 -6.06 -1.81
C GLY A 174 17.62 -6.84 -3.06
N THR A 175 17.07 -8.03 -3.26
CA THR A 175 17.38 -8.96 -4.35
C THR A 175 16.17 -9.18 -5.26
N ASP A 176 15.42 -10.24 -5.01
CA ASP A 176 14.31 -10.70 -5.87
C ASP A 176 13.15 -9.72 -5.95
N LEU A 177 12.90 -9.00 -4.86
CA LEU A 177 11.79 -8.04 -4.76
C LEU A 177 12.21 -6.57 -4.98
N LYS A 178 13.48 -6.31 -5.29
CA LYS A 178 14.03 -4.95 -5.41
C LYS A 178 13.25 -4.06 -6.39
N MET A 179 12.89 -4.59 -7.53
CA MET A 179 12.15 -3.83 -8.54
C MET A 179 10.70 -3.61 -8.15
N MET A 180 10.09 -4.57 -7.45
CA MET A 180 8.74 -4.42 -6.91
C MET A 180 8.69 -3.38 -5.78
N SER A 181 9.69 -3.39 -4.90
CA SER A 181 9.84 -2.38 -3.84
C SER A 181 9.97 -0.98 -4.43
N ARG A 182 10.81 -0.80 -5.46
CA ARG A 182 10.92 0.46 -6.19
C ARG A 182 9.61 0.88 -6.85
N TYR A 183 8.91 -0.05 -7.48
CA TYR A 183 7.62 0.22 -8.11
C TYR A 183 6.60 0.79 -7.10
N LEU A 184 6.55 0.25 -5.88
CA LEU A 184 5.65 0.73 -4.83
C LEU A 184 5.92 2.17 -4.39
N GLN A 185 7.13 2.69 -4.53
CA GLN A 185 7.46 4.08 -4.20
C GLN A 185 6.82 5.08 -5.17
N TYR A 186 6.55 4.65 -6.41
CA TYR A 186 6.02 5.52 -7.48
C TYR A 186 4.55 5.27 -7.80
N ILE A 187 3.92 4.22 -7.25
CA ILE A 187 2.52 3.91 -7.50
C ILE A 187 1.61 4.90 -6.77
N SER A 188 0.60 5.41 -7.47
CA SER A 188 -0.35 6.33 -6.85
C SER A 188 -1.33 5.60 -5.92
N PRO A 189 -1.93 6.30 -4.93
CA PRO A 189 -2.99 5.72 -4.09
C PRO A 189 -4.15 5.12 -4.88
N GLU A 190 -4.55 5.77 -5.97
CA GLU A 190 -5.62 5.31 -6.85
C GLU A 190 -5.24 4.00 -7.57
N GLN A 191 -3.98 3.87 -7.99
CA GLN A 191 -3.47 2.64 -8.60
C GLN A 191 -3.38 1.50 -7.60
N ILE A 192 -2.96 1.79 -6.35
CA ILE A 192 -2.95 0.80 -5.26
C ILE A 192 -4.36 0.29 -5.02
N ASP A 193 -5.34 1.19 -4.90
CA ASP A 193 -6.73 0.84 -4.64
C ASP A 193 -7.34 0.02 -5.78
N ALA A 194 -7.15 0.47 -7.03
CA ALA A 194 -7.61 -0.26 -8.22
C ALA A 194 -6.99 -1.67 -8.31
N THR A 195 -5.69 -1.81 -8.05
CA THR A 195 -5.01 -3.10 -8.03
C THR A 195 -5.57 -4.02 -6.94
N ASN A 196 -5.80 -3.47 -5.74
CA ASN A 196 -6.34 -4.23 -4.62
C ASN A 196 -7.77 -4.69 -4.86
N ILE A 197 -8.64 -3.83 -5.41
CA ILE A 197 -10.01 -4.19 -5.76
C ILE A 197 -9.99 -5.33 -6.80
N ASN A 198 -9.23 -5.18 -7.87
CA ASN A 198 -9.14 -6.19 -8.92
C ASN A 198 -8.59 -7.52 -8.40
N GLN A 199 -7.55 -7.48 -7.57
CA GLN A 199 -6.99 -8.66 -6.94
C GLN A 199 -7.99 -9.33 -6.00
N TYR A 200 -8.69 -8.56 -5.18
CA TYR A 200 -9.71 -9.08 -4.28
C TYR A 200 -10.85 -9.76 -5.04
N LEU A 201 -11.41 -9.11 -6.06
CA LEU A 201 -12.50 -9.66 -6.86
C LEU A 201 -12.08 -10.97 -7.56
N ARG A 202 -10.87 -10.98 -8.15
CA ARG A 202 -10.30 -12.19 -8.77
C ARG A 202 -10.12 -13.30 -7.75
N ASN A 203 -9.57 -12.99 -6.58
CA ASN A 203 -9.36 -13.97 -5.52
C ASN A 203 -10.69 -14.53 -5.02
N GLN A 204 -11.71 -13.68 -4.80
CA GLN A 204 -13.05 -14.14 -4.41
C GLN A 204 -13.66 -15.07 -5.45
N LYS A 205 -13.53 -14.74 -6.74
CA LYS A 205 -14.00 -15.61 -7.82
C LYS A 205 -13.34 -16.99 -7.77
N ILE A 206 -12.01 -17.04 -7.59
CA ILE A 206 -11.26 -18.30 -7.51
C ILE A 206 -11.60 -19.07 -6.23
N ILE A 207 -11.75 -18.39 -5.08
CA ILE A 207 -12.08 -19.01 -3.79
C ILE A 207 -13.47 -19.66 -3.82
N SER A 208 -14.42 -19.06 -4.54
CA SER A 208 -15.80 -19.55 -4.64
C SER A 208 -16.01 -20.63 -5.71
N LEU A 209 -14.99 -20.94 -6.53
CA LEU A 209 -15.14 -21.94 -7.59
C LEU A 209 -15.49 -23.31 -7.03
N THR A 210 -16.55 -23.89 -7.59
CA THR A 210 -16.95 -25.29 -7.43
C THR A 210 -16.40 -26.13 -8.59
N GLU A 211 -16.50 -27.46 -8.50
CA GLU A 211 -16.12 -28.33 -9.60
C GLU A 211 -16.98 -28.10 -10.86
N GLU A 212 -18.24 -27.73 -10.66
CA GLU A 212 -19.19 -27.44 -11.73
C GLU A 212 -18.86 -26.13 -12.46
N ASP A 213 -18.36 -25.12 -11.74
CA ASP A 213 -18.03 -23.80 -12.28
C ASP A 213 -16.70 -23.79 -13.05
N TYR A 214 -15.82 -24.76 -12.77
CA TYR A 214 -14.44 -24.77 -13.27
C TYR A 214 -14.32 -24.76 -14.78
N PRO A 215 -15.12 -25.53 -15.57
CA PRO A 215 -15.02 -25.46 -17.04
C PRO A 215 -15.38 -24.08 -17.60
N GLY A 216 -16.40 -23.43 -17.04
CA GLY A 216 -16.79 -22.07 -17.43
C GLY A 216 -15.69 -21.05 -17.10
N PHE A 217 -15.11 -21.14 -15.92
CA PHE A 217 -13.98 -20.30 -15.52
C PHE A 217 -12.76 -20.47 -16.45
N MET A 218 -12.45 -21.69 -16.84
CA MET A 218 -11.33 -21.96 -17.77
C MET A 218 -11.58 -21.38 -19.17
N GLU A 219 -12.81 -21.39 -19.66
CA GLU A 219 -13.14 -20.77 -20.94
C GLU A 219 -13.07 -19.24 -20.87
N GLU A 220 -13.55 -18.61 -19.80
CA GLU A 220 -13.36 -17.17 -19.56
C GLU A 220 -11.88 -16.79 -19.51
N LEU A 221 -11.07 -17.57 -18.80
CA LEU A 221 -9.62 -17.36 -18.71
C LEU A 221 -8.96 -17.45 -20.10
N LYS A 222 -9.35 -18.44 -20.90
CA LYS A 222 -8.87 -18.61 -22.27
C LYS A 222 -9.23 -17.41 -23.16
N VAL A 223 -10.48 -16.93 -23.09
CA VAL A 223 -10.93 -15.73 -23.80
C VAL A 223 -10.10 -14.51 -23.40
N SER A 224 -9.87 -14.34 -22.09
CA SER A 224 -9.05 -13.23 -21.55
C SER A 224 -7.60 -13.30 -22.03
N LEU A 225 -7.01 -14.49 -22.07
CA LEU A 225 -5.65 -14.71 -22.57
C LEU A 225 -5.55 -14.45 -24.09
N LEU A 226 -6.55 -14.84 -24.85
CA LEU A 226 -6.60 -14.54 -26.29
C LEU A 226 -6.74 -13.05 -26.56
N ALA A 227 -7.59 -12.35 -25.80
CA ALA A 227 -7.72 -10.90 -25.88
C ALA A 227 -6.40 -10.19 -25.53
N PHE A 228 -5.72 -10.63 -24.45
CA PHE A 228 -4.39 -10.15 -24.08
C PHE A 228 -3.37 -10.42 -25.21
N ALA A 229 -3.38 -11.61 -25.80
CA ALA A 229 -2.49 -11.99 -26.89
C ALA A 229 -2.78 -11.23 -28.20
N ALA A 230 -3.95 -10.61 -28.34
CA ALA A 230 -4.32 -9.77 -29.47
C ALA A 230 -3.98 -8.28 -29.27
N ASP A 231 -3.60 -7.85 -28.05
CA ASP A 231 -3.30 -6.45 -27.71
C ASP A 231 -1.78 -6.21 -27.62
N PRO A 232 -1.15 -5.60 -28.64
CA PRO A 232 0.29 -5.36 -28.66
C PRO A 232 0.76 -4.44 -27.51
N VAL A 233 -0.09 -3.51 -27.06
CA VAL A 233 0.23 -2.58 -25.96
C VAL A 233 0.33 -3.33 -24.64
N GLN A 234 -0.61 -4.25 -24.39
CA GLN A 234 -0.60 -5.08 -23.19
C GLN A 234 0.56 -6.08 -23.20
N GLN A 235 0.84 -6.68 -24.35
CA GLN A 235 2.00 -7.57 -24.52
C GLN A 235 3.32 -6.85 -24.23
N GLU A 236 3.50 -5.64 -24.75
CA GLU A 236 4.72 -4.87 -24.52
C GLU A 236 4.88 -4.48 -23.03
N LYS A 237 3.81 -4.01 -22.39
CA LYS A 237 3.81 -3.75 -20.94
C LYS A 237 4.17 -5.00 -20.14
N TRP A 238 3.59 -6.15 -20.49
CA TRP A 238 3.90 -7.42 -19.85
C TRP A 238 5.37 -7.79 -20.04
N ARG A 239 5.89 -7.70 -21.26
CA ARG A 239 7.28 -8.00 -21.57
C ARG A 239 8.26 -7.17 -20.75
N LEU A 240 7.98 -5.86 -20.60
CA LEU A 240 8.81 -4.94 -19.82
C LEU A 240 8.77 -5.23 -18.32
N LEU A 241 7.64 -5.70 -17.80
CA LEU A 241 7.46 -5.91 -16.35
C LEU A 241 7.70 -7.37 -15.93
N TYR A 242 7.61 -8.32 -16.85
CA TYR A 242 7.63 -9.75 -16.50
C TYR A 242 8.94 -10.16 -15.80
N GLN A 243 10.06 -9.98 -16.45
CA GLN A 243 11.36 -10.39 -15.92
C GLN A 243 11.77 -9.60 -14.67
N PRO A 244 11.68 -8.25 -14.65
CA PRO A 244 12.20 -7.49 -13.53
C PRO A 244 11.26 -7.44 -12.31
N VAL A 245 9.94 -7.64 -12.49
CA VAL A 245 8.95 -7.43 -11.43
C VAL A 245 8.07 -8.66 -11.21
N ILE A 246 7.36 -9.12 -12.26
CA ILE A 246 6.27 -10.09 -12.10
C ILE A 246 6.83 -11.47 -11.74
N HIS A 247 7.80 -11.95 -12.48
CA HIS A 247 8.35 -13.29 -12.29
C HIS A 247 9.06 -13.46 -10.93
N PRO A 248 9.96 -12.56 -10.48
CA PRO A 248 10.57 -12.66 -9.17
C PRO A 248 9.55 -12.58 -8.05
N THR A 249 8.55 -11.66 -8.18
CA THR A 249 7.47 -11.54 -7.19
C THR A 249 6.62 -12.82 -7.11
N ALA A 250 6.31 -13.43 -8.24
CA ALA A 250 5.56 -14.70 -8.28
C ALA A 250 6.34 -15.84 -7.59
N LEU A 251 7.64 -15.97 -7.86
CA LEU A 251 8.49 -16.96 -7.20
C LEU A 251 8.55 -16.73 -5.69
N PHE A 252 8.67 -15.49 -5.26
CA PHE A 252 8.61 -15.13 -3.85
C PHE A 252 7.26 -15.51 -3.23
N CYS A 253 6.13 -15.21 -3.87
CA CYS A 253 4.80 -15.60 -3.38
C CYS A 253 4.66 -17.12 -3.24
N VAL A 254 5.27 -17.89 -4.15
CA VAL A 254 5.32 -19.37 -4.05
C VAL A 254 6.14 -19.80 -2.84
N SER A 255 7.28 -19.18 -2.56
CA SER A 255 8.15 -19.55 -1.43
C SER A 255 7.46 -19.41 -0.06
N VAL A 256 6.59 -18.40 0.09
CA VAL A 256 5.83 -18.15 1.34
C VAL A 256 4.45 -18.79 1.35
N SER A 257 4.04 -19.47 0.27
CA SER A 257 2.69 -20.02 0.11
C SER A 257 2.32 -21.03 1.20
N GLY A 258 3.28 -21.77 1.73
CA GLY A 258 3.09 -22.69 2.86
C GLY A 258 2.58 -21.95 4.09
N TRP A 259 3.27 -20.89 4.50
CA TRP A 259 2.91 -20.09 5.66
C TRP A 259 1.59 -19.34 5.44
N MET A 260 1.34 -18.84 4.22
CA MET A 260 0.10 -18.15 3.87
C MET A 260 -1.13 -19.08 3.91
N ARG A 261 -0.99 -20.36 3.55
CA ARG A 261 -2.07 -21.35 3.68
C ARG A 261 -2.46 -21.62 5.14
N GLU A 262 -1.49 -21.56 6.04
CA GLU A 262 -1.74 -21.68 7.48
C GLU A 262 -2.24 -20.37 8.08
N PHE A 263 -1.76 -19.24 7.56
CA PHE A 263 -2.13 -17.90 8.01
C PHE A 263 -3.60 -17.58 7.73
N HIS A 264 -4.10 -17.87 6.52
CA HIS A 264 -5.44 -17.43 6.10
C HIS A 264 -6.24 -18.51 5.37
N PRO A 265 -7.45 -18.88 5.88
CA PRO A 265 -8.28 -19.93 5.28
C PRO A 265 -8.68 -19.66 3.82
N ALA A 266 -8.97 -18.40 3.46
CA ALA A 266 -9.31 -18.03 2.09
C ALA A 266 -8.11 -18.18 1.15
N TYR A 267 -6.87 -17.91 1.62
CA TYR A 267 -5.68 -18.16 0.81
C TYR A 267 -5.45 -19.67 0.60
N ARG A 268 -5.71 -20.50 1.60
CA ARG A 268 -5.66 -21.97 1.46
C ARG A 268 -6.59 -22.44 0.34
N ARG A 269 -7.85 -22.00 0.36
CA ARG A 269 -8.82 -22.30 -0.70
C ARG A 269 -8.41 -21.79 -2.07
N TYR A 270 -7.92 -20.55 -2.13
CA TYR A 270 -7.36 -19.98 -3.36
C TYR A 270 -6.24 -20.86 -3.91
N TYR A 271 -5.31 -21.27 -3.06
CA TYR A 271 -4.18 -22.12 -3.43
C TYR A 271 -4.64 -23.51 -3.93
N GLU A 272 -5.53 -24.13 -3.21
CA GLU A 272 -6.11 -25.44 -3.58
C GLU A 272 -6.79 -25.36 -4.96
N ASN A 273 -7.58 -24.33 -5.19
CA ASN A 273 -8.29 -24.15 -6.47
C ASN A 273 -7.35 -23.83 -7.66
N THR A 274 -6.17 -23.25 -7.40
CA THR A 274 -5.21 -22.89 -8.46
C THR A 274 -4.13 -23.94 -8.69
N HIS A 275 -3.76 -24.74 -7.69
CA HIS A 275 -2.60 -25.65 -7.72
C HIS A 275 -2.95 -27.13 -7.60
N THR A 276 -4.21 -27.49 -7.32
CA THR A 276 -4.62 -28.89 -7.26
C THR A 276 -4.57 -29.49 -8.66
N ASP A 277 -3.73 -30.49 -8.86
CA ASP A 277 -3.69 -31.26 -10.10
C ASP A 277 -4.95 -32.14 -10.20
N ARG A 278 -6.02 -31.61 -10.76
CA ARG A 278 -7.31 -32.30 -10.93
C ARG A 278 -7.25 -33.45 -11.94
N LYS A 279 -6.09 -33.71 -12.56
CA LYS A 279 -5.89 -34.86 -13.45
C LYS A 279 -5.85 -36.19 -12.71
N SER A 280 -5.44 -36.21 -11.44
CA SER A 280 -5.35 -37.44 -10.65
C SER A 280 -6.73 -38.02 -10.27
N THR A 281 -7.78 -37.21 -10.22
CA THR A 281 -9.14 -37.64 -9.86
C THR A 281 -9.88 -38.33 -11.02
N ARG A 282 -9.47 -38.11 -12.28
CA ARG A 282 -10.09 -38.74 -13.44
C ARG A 282 -9.62 -40.16 -13.73
N LEU A 283 -8.52 -40.59 -13.13
CA LEU A 283 -7.98 -41.96 -13.32
C LEU A 283 -8.58 -42.99 -12.36
N ASN A 284 -9.32 -42.57 -11.32
CA ASN A 284 -9.93 -43.50 -10.34
C ASN A 284 -11.42 -43.79 -10.59
N CYS A 285 -12.02 -43.28 -11.65
CA CYS A 285 -13.42 -43.55 -12.02
C CYS A 285 -13.56 -44.51 -13.21
N SER A 286 -12.53 -45.31 -13.53
CA SER A 286 -12.61 -46.32 -14.58
C SER A 286 -12.17 -47.68 -13.99
N HIS A 287 -12.98 -48.21 -13.09
CA HIS A 287 -13.08 -49.65 -12.81
C HIS A 287 -14.47 -49.98 -12.31
#